data_d91a18e84a201fc908113fa1174c521f
#
_entry.id   d91a18e84a201fc908113fa1174c521f
#
_cell.length_a   1.000
_cell.length_b   1.000
_cell.length_c   1.000
_cell.angle_alpha   90.00
_cell.angle_beta   90.00
_cell.angle_gamma   90.00
#
_symmetry.space_group_name_H-M   'P 1'
#
loop_
_entity.id
_entity.type
_entity.pdbx_description
1 polymer ?
#
loop_
_entity_poly.entity_id
_entity_poly.type
_entity_poly.pdbx_seq_one_letter_code
_entity_poly.pdbx_strand_id
1 'polypeptide(L)'
;AMTLLRGVGDDLPLMRWLNDRIWPLEAALVTADFVHDGTHLAAHEMLRSGTTTCSDMYFYPEASLRALRSAGMRAVAGIIALEFPTAYAVDAEDYLRKGLATRDAFRNDPLVSFTLAPHAPFTVADQTLKRIAVLAEELDLPIHTHVHETDDEIAESIAKHGCRPLQRLDRLGIVSERLIAV
;
A
#
# COMPACT_ATOMS: atom_id res chain seq x y z
N ALA A 1 -8.43 2.07 6.53
CA ALA A 1 -9.25 3.25 6.17
C ALA A 1 -10.43 2.89 5.29
N MET A 2 -10.25 2.01 4.32
CA MET A 2 -11.26 1.59 3.33
C MET A 2 -12.57 1.04 3.93
N THR A 3 -12.58 0.66 5.19
CA THR A 3 -13.79 0.26 5.94
C THR A 3 -14.93 1.30 5.84
N LEU A 4 -14.58 2.60 5.78
CA LEU A 4 -15.57 3.67 5.61
C LEU A 4 -16.17 3.74 4.19
N LEU A 5 -15.55 3.10 3.21
CA LEU A 5 -16.03 3.01 1.82
C LEU A 5 -16.65 1.64 1.49
N ARG A 6 -16.95 0.83 2.50
CA ARG A 6 -17.57 -0.49 2.32
C ARG A 6 -18.91 -0.38 1.61
N GLY A 7 -19.16 -1.26 0.64
CA GLY A 7 -20.38 -1.26 -0.16
C GLY A 7 -20.39 -0.27 -1.32
N VAL A 8 -19.32 0.45 -1.55
CA VAL A 8 -19.23 1.39 -2.67
C VAL A 8 -18.85 0.67 -3.95
N GLY A 9 -19.83 0.33 -4.78
CA GLY A 9 -19.64 -0.26 -6.10
C GLY A 9 -19.22 -1.72 -6.11
N ASP A 10 -19.73 -2.54 -5.21
CA ASP A 10 -19.35 -3.93 -4.99
C ASP A 10 -19.42 -4.84 -6.24
N ASP A 11 -20.25 -4.52 -7.24
CA ASP A 11 -20.48 -5.35 -8.44
C ASP A 11 -19.68 -4.86 -9.67
N LEU A 12 -18.71 -3.98 -9.50
CA LEU A 12 -17.93 -3.42 -10.60
C LEU A 12 -16.61 -4.16 -10.82
N PRO A 13 -16.16 -4.36 -12.09
CA PRO A 13 -14.79 -4.77 -12.37
C PRO A 13 -13.78 -3.79 -11.77
N LEU A 14 -12.58 -4.28 -11.37
CA LEU A 14 -11.59 -3.52 -10.61
C LEU A 14 -11.34 -2.11 -11.16
N MET A 15 -10.96 -1.99 -12.42
CA MET A 15 -10.60 -0.67 -12.99
C MET A 15 -11.79 0.29 -13.07
N ARG A 16 -13.02 -0.21 -13.32
CA ARG A 16 -14.24 0.60 -13.25
C ARG A 16 -14.56 0.99 -11.81
N TRP A 17 -14.41 0.07 -10.87
CA TRP A 17 -14.57 0.36 -9.44
C TRP A 17 -13.60 1.45 -8.97
N LEU A 18 -12.31 1.34 -9.33
CA LEU A 18 -11.31 2.34 -9.00
C LEU A 18 -11.61 3.69 -9.63
N ASN A 19 -11.77 3.74 -10.97
CA ASN A 19 -11.91 5.02 -11.70
C ASN A 19 -13.25 5.71 -11.44
N ASP A 20 -14.36 4.94 -11.39
CA ASP A 20 -15.70 5.52 -11.35
C ASP A 20 -16.18 5.77 -9.91
N ARG A 21 -15.58 5.13 -8.91
CA ARG A 21 -16.03 5.16 -7.52
C ARG A 21 -14.94 5.55 -6.53
N ILE A 22 -13.88 4.74 -6.42
CA ILE A 22 -12.94 4.85 -5.31
C ILE A 22 -12.05 6.09 -5.43
N TRP A 23 -11.32 6.25 -6.52
CA TRP A 23 -10.42 7.39 -6.68
C TRP A 23 -11.11 8.76 -6.59
N PRO A 24 -12.31 8.99 -7.16
CA PRO A 24 -13.05 10.23 -6.92
C PRO A 24 -13.43 10.46 -5.46
N LEU A 25 -13.83 9.39 -4.73
CA LEU A 25 -14.14 9.49 -3.31
C LEU A 25 -12.89 9.70 -2.46
N GLU A 26 -11.81 9.01 -2.76
CA GLU A 26 -10.53 9.21 -2.08
C GLU A 26 -10.03 10.64 -2.26
N ALA A 27 -10.09 11.19 -3.47
CA ALA A 27 -9.70 12.57 -3.74
C ALA A 27 -10.55 13.60 -2.97
N ALA A 28 -11.82 13.29 -2.72
CA ALA A 28 -12.74 14.19 -2.02
C ALA A 28 -12.73 14.05 -0.50
N LEU A 29 -12.49 12.86 0.03
CA LEU A 29 -12.74 12.53 1.44
C LEU A 29 -11.49 12.15 2.24
N VAL A 30 -10.44 11.62 1.59
CA VAL A 30 -9.31 11.06 2.33
C VAL A 30 -8.43 12.15 2.93
N THR A 31 -8.41 12.18 4.24
CA THR A 31 -7.55 13.01 5.09
C THR A 31 -6.89 12.12 6.14
N ALA A 32 -5.95 12.66 6.91
CA ALA A 32 -5.36 11.94 8.04
C ALA A 32 -6.43 11.48 9.06
N ASP A 33 -7.43 12.32 9.33
CA ASP A 33 -8.53 11.99 10.26
C ASP A 33 -9.43 10.88 9.69
N PHE A 34 -9.79 10.96 8.40
CA PHE A 34 -10.52 9.88 7.72
C PHE A 34 -9.79 8.54 7.81
N VAL A 35 -8.47 8.55 7.57
CA VAL A 35 -7.66 7.34 7.67
C VAL A 35 -7.60 6.82 9.11
N HIS A 36 -7.40 7.71 10.09
CA HIS A 36 -7.41 7.35 11.50
C HIS A 36 -8.73 6.68 11.89
N ASP A 37 -9.86 7.31 11.64
CA ASP A 37 -11.17 6.84 12.09
C ASP A 37 -11.58 5.54 11.39
N GLY A 38 -11.36 5.44 10.08
CA GLY A 38 -11.64 4.22 9.33
C GLY A 38 -10.74 3.05 9.76
N THR A 39 -9.47 3.31 10.05
CA THR A 39 -8.55 2.30 10.56
C THR A 39 -8.90 1.89 11.98
N HIS A 40 -9.32 2.83 12.83
CA HIS A 40 -9.76 2.53 14.20
C HIS A 40 -11.00 1.64 14.21
N LEU A 41 -11.99 1.92 13.37
CA LEU A 41 -13.15 1.04 13.17
C LEU A 41 -12.73 -0.36 12.70
N ALA A 42 -11.86 -0.43 11.67
CA ALA A 42 -11.35 -1.71 11.16
C ALA A 42 -10.61 -2.51 12.24
N ALA A 43 -9.78 -1.85 13.06
CA ALA A 43 -9.06 -2.50 14.16
C ALA A 43 -10.02 -3.16 15.17
N HIS A 44 -11.11 -2.50 15.52
CA HIS A 44 -12.13 -3.06 16.41
C HIS A 44 -12.84 -4.28 15.81
N GLU A 45 -13.19 -4.21 14.53
CA GLU A 45 -13.80 -5.35 13.82
C GLU A 45 -12.82 -6.53 13.74
N MET A 46 -11.57 -6.29 13.37
CA MET A 46 -10.52 -7.30 13.29
C MET A 46 -10.28 -7.98 14.63
N LEU A 47 -10.10 -7.22 15.71
CA LEU A 47 -9.87 -7.76 17.05
C LEU A 47 -11.07 -8.59 17.54
N ARG A 48 -12.29 -8.14 17.28
CA ARG A 48 -13.52 -8.91 17.61
C ARG A 48 -13.64 -10.22 16.85
N SER A 49 -13.06 -10.30 15.66
CA SER A 49 -13.01 -11.54 14.85
C SER A 49 -11.78 -12.43 15.13
N GLY A 50 -10.90 -12.02 16.06
CA GLY A 50 -9.70 -12.77 16.44
C GLY A 50 -8.45 -12.43 15.64
N THR A 51 -8.49 -11.45 14.73
CA THR A 51 -7.31 -10.95 14.00
C THR A 51 -6.48 -10.05 14.92
N THR A 52 -5.21 -10.38 15.09
CA THR A 52 -4.32 -9.66 16.04
C THR A 52 -3.18 -8.90 15.37
N THR A 53 -3.03 -9.06 14.06
CA THR A 53 -1.99 -8.40 13.26
C THR A 53 -2.56 -8.07 11.89
N CYS A 54 -2.29 -6.88 11.37
CA CYS A 54 -2.63 -6.53 10.00
C CYS A 54 -1.43 -5.94 9.26
N SER A 55 -1.41 -6.13 7.93
CA SER A 55 -0.56 -5.38 7.01
C SER A 55 -1.42 -4.36 6.29
N ASP A 56 -1.06 -3.08 6.40
CA ASP A 56 -1.82 -1.96 5.85
C ASP A 56 -1.01 -1.24 4.77
N MET A 57 -1.57 -1.17 3.56
CA MET A 57 -1.02 -0.42 2.43
C MET A 57 -1.99 0.69 2.07
N TYR A 58 -1.82 1.86 2.68
CA TYR A 58 -2.70 2.99 2.43
C TYR A 58 -2.00 4.34 2.64
N PHE A 59 -2.69 5.43 2.29
CA PHE A 59 -2.23 6.81 2.51
C PHE A 59 -2.21 7.15 4.01
N TYR A 60 -1.41 8.16 4.39
CA TYR A 60 -1.28 8.61 5.78
C TYR A 60 -0.94 7.48 6.78
N PRO A 61 0.15 6.70 6.54
CA PRO A 61 0.49 5.56 7.40
C PRO A 61 0.66 5.92 8.87
N GLU A 62 1.08 7.17 9.18
CA GLU A 62 1.15 7.65 10.56
C GLU A 62 -0.22 7.66 11.24
N ALA A 63 -1.28 8.09 10.55
CA ALA A 63 -2.64 8.13 11.09
C ALA A 63 -3.18 6.71 11.30
N SER A 64 -2.94 5.80 10.33
CA SER A 64 -3.26 4.37 10.45
C SER A 64 -2.56 3.74 11.66
N LEU A 65 -1.26 3.96 11.81
CA LEU A 65 -0.48 3.42 12.94
C LEU A 65 -0.96 3.94 14.29
N ARG A 66 -1.29 5.23 14.41
CA ARG A 66 -1.86 5.76 15.65
C ARG A 66 -3.16 5.06 16.04
N ALA A 67 -4.05 4.80 15.07
CA ALA A 67 -5.31 4.09 15.30
C ALA A 67 -5.08 2.64 15.72
N LEU A 68 -4.25 1.89 14.99
CA LEU A 68 -3.94 0.48 15.29
C LEU A 68 -3.27 0.32 16.66
N ARG A 69 -2.30 1.19 16.95
CA ARG A 69 -1.61 1.20 18.23
C ARG A 69 -2.56 1.51 19.42
N SER A 70 -3.46 2.48 19.25
CA SER A 70 -4.45 2.80 20.29
C SER A 70 -5.40 1.64 20.60
N ALA A 71 -5.67 0.81 19.59
CA ALA A 71 -6.45 -0.42 19.72
C ALA A 71 -5.62 -1.61 20.29
N GLY A 72 -4.30 -1.46 20.47
CA GLY A 72 -3.41 -2.53 20.93
C GLY A 72 -3.12 -3.60 19.88
N MET A 73 -3.29 -3.29 18.60
CA MET A 73 -3.12 -4.21 17.47
C MET A 73 -1.72 -4.13 16.89
N ARG A 74 -1.11 -5.27 16.57
CA ARG A 74 0.16 -5.29 15.81
C ARG A 74 -0.08 -4.86 14.37
N ALA A 75 0.81 -4.01 13.84
CA ALA A 75 0.70 -3.44 12.51
C ALA A 75 1.98 -3.56 11.70
N VAL A 76 1.83 -3.92 10.44
CA VAL A 76 2.87 -3.77 9.41
C VAL A 76 2.42 -2.63 8.50
N ALA A 77 3.09 -1.48 8.57
CA ALA A 77 2.73 -0.32 7.74
C ALA A 77 3.51 -0.33 6.43
N GLY A 78 2.80 -0.29 5.32
CA GLY A 78 3.37 -0.13 3.99
C GLY A 78 3.83 1.30 3.74
N ILE A 79 5.11 1.48 3.41
CA ILE A 79 5.63 2.73 2.85
C ILE A 79 5.22 2.74 1.37
N ILE A 80 4.01 3.26 1.11
CA ILE A 80 3.39 3.22 -0.21
C ILE A 80 4.17 4.06 -1.22
N ALA A 81 4.21 3.63 -2.48
CA ALA A 81 4.71 4.39 -3.62
C ALA A 81 3.77 4.29 -4.81
N LEU A 82 3.48 5.44 -5.44
CA LEU A 82 2.67 5.63 -6.64
C LEU A 82 3.33 6.70 -7.52
N GLU A 83 3.12 6.62 -8.85
CA GLU A 83 3.64 7.63 -9.79
C GLU A 83 2.73 8.85 -9.98
N PHE A 84 1.54 8.85 -9.39
CA PHE A 84 0.59 9.95 -9.54
C PHE A 84 0.27 10.61 -8.19
N PRO A 85 -0.11 11.90 -8.20
CA PRO A 85 -0.41 12.64 -6.99
C PRO A 85 -1.73 12.19 -6.35
N THR A 86 -1.75 12.25 -5.01
CA THR A 86 -2.96 12.11 -4.19
C THR A 86 -3.02 13.21 -3.13
N ALA A 87 -4.03 13.20 -2.28
CA ALA A 87 -4.07 14.09 -1.13
C ALA A 87 -2.89 13.90 -0.16
N TYR A 88 -2.22 12.74 -0.20
CA TYR A 88 -1.10 12.42 0.69
C TYR A 88 0.26 12.86 0.14
N ALA A 89 0.54 12.63 -1.14
CA ALA A 89 1.85 12.90 -1.73
C ALA A 89 1.73 13.30 -3.21
N VAL A 90 2.73 14.02 -3.72
CA VAL A 90 2.70 14.59 -5.07
C VAL A 90 3.36 13.69 -6.13
N ASP A 91 4.28 12.83 -5.74
CA ASP A 91 5.02 11.89 -6.60
C ASP A 91 5.63 10.75 -5.80
N ALA A 92 6.23 9.78 -6.47
CA ALA A 92 6.82 8.59 -5.85
C ALA A 92 7.91 8.92 -4.82
N GLU A 93 8.69 9.95 -5.05
CA GLU A 93 9.75 10.39 -4.11
C GLU A 93 9.14 10.98 -2.83
N ASP A 94 8.08 11.77 -2.95
CA ASP A 94 7.38 12.35 -1.80
C ASP A 94 6.66 11.25 -0.98
N TYR A 95 6.07 10.24 -1.64
CA TYR A 95 5.54 9.05 -0.96
C TYR A 95 6.60 8.35 -0.13
N LEU A 96 7.74 8.02 -0.72
CA LEU A 96 8.84 7.34 -0.03
C LEU A 96 9.39 8.19 1.10
N ARG A 97 9.63 9.48 0.88
CA ARG A 97 10.13 10.41 1.89
C ARG A 97 9.21 10.48 3.12
N LYS A 98 7.91 10.63 2.92
CA LYS A 98 6.90 10.69 3.99
C LYS A 98 6.78 9.36 4.73
N GLY A 99 6.77 8.26 4.00
CA GLY A 99 6.72 6.92 4.60
C GLY A 99 7.96 6.59 5.43
N LEU A 100 9.15 6.94 4.95
CA LEU A 100 10.41 6.78 5.70
C LEU A 100 10.43 7.65 6.97
N ALA A 101 9.94 8.88 6.90
CA ALA A 101 9.80 9.73 8.09
C ALA A 101 8.84 9.11 9.13
N THR A 102 7.74 8.52 8.67
CA THR A 102 6.84 7.76 9.57
C THR A 102 7.55 6.56 10.19
N ARG A 103 8.33 5.79 9.40
CA ARG A 103 9.13 4.68 9.93
C ARG A 103 10.08 5.13 11.02
N ASP A 104 10.78 6.23 10.82
CA ASP A 104 11.72 6.76 11.82
C ASP A 104 11.01 7.19 13.11
N ALA A 105 9.81 7.74 13.01
CA ALA A 105 8.99 8.13 14.17
C ALA A 105 8.51 6.93 15.01
N PHE A 106 8.23 5.78 14.36
CA PHE A 106 7.68 4.59 15.01
C PHE A 106 8.69 3.43 15.15
N ARG A 107 9.96 3.59 14.79
CA ARG A 107 10.96 2.51 14.72
C ARG A 107 11.19 1.75 16.02
N ASN A 108 10.87 2.34 17.17
CA ASN A 108 11.05 1.74 18.49
C ASN A 108 9.72 1.24 19.10
N ASP A 109 8.62 1.28 18.36
CA ASP A 109 7.33 0.79 18.84
C ASP A 109 7.25 -0.73 18.67
N PRO A 110 7.07 -1.51 19.76
CA PRO A 110 7.10 -2.99 19.70
C PRO A 110 5.90 -3.59 18.94
N LEU A 111 4.85 -2.81 18.67
CA LEU A 111 3.68 -3.27 17.91
C LEU A 111 3.76 -2.92 16.42
N VAL A 112 4.80 -2.20 15.97
CA VAL A 112 4.89 -1.65 14.63
C VAL A 112 6.08 -2.21 13.88
N SER A 113 5.86 -2.64 12.67
CA SER A 113 6.88 -2.95 11.66
C SER A 113 6.52 -2.31 10.33
N PHE A 114 7.43 -2.37 9.36
CA PHE A 114 7.26 -1.69 8.08
C PHE A 114 7.58 -2.60 6.89
N THR A 115 6.98 -2.29 5.76
CA THR A 115 7.35 -2.80 4.44
C THR A 115 7.52 -1.62 3.48
N LEU A 116 8.33 -1.78 2.44
CA LEU A 116 8.23 -0.93 1.26
C LEU A 116 7.06 -1.43 0.42
N ALA A 117 6.15 -0.55 0.05
CA ALA A 117 4.89 -0.92 -0.56
C ALA A 117 4.66 -0.23 -1.92
N PRO A 118 5.43 -0.59 -2.99
CA PRO A 118 5.05 -0.19 -4.33
C PRO A 118 3.66 -0.78 -4.62
N HIS A 119 2.68 0.08 -4.88
CA HIS A 119 1.27 -0.33 -4.90
C HIS A 119 1.02 -1.52 -5.83
N ALA A 120 1.33 -1.37 -7.12
CA ALA A 120 1.16 -2.43 -8.11
C ALA A 120 2.10 -2.18 -9.32
N PRO A 121 2.42 -3.21 -10.14
CA PRO A 121 3.28 -3.05 -11.31
C PRO A 121 2.78 -2.03 -12.32
N PHE A 122 1.47 -1.80 -12.43
CA PHE A 122 0.89 -0.84 -13.37
C PHE A 122 0.83 0.59 -12.84
N THR A 123 1.05 0.80 -11.54
CA THR A 123 1.03 2.13 -10.90
C THR A 123 2.40 2.66 -10.52
N VAL A 124 3.47 1.87 -10.72
CA VAL A 124 4.83 2.21 -10.31
C VAL A 124 5.81 2.01 -11.48
N ALA A 125 6.63 3.02 -11.75
CA ALA A 125 7.62 3.00 -12.82
C ALA A 125 8.83 2.12 -12.48
N ASP A 126 9.54 1.64 -13.52
CA ASP A 126 10.73 0.80 -13.38
C ASP A 126 11.82 1.46 -12.53
N GLN A 127 12.01 2.77 -12.66
CA GLN A 127 13.00 3.51 -11.89
C GLN A 127 12.68 3.49 -10.39
N THR A 128 11.42 3.70 -10.03
CA THR A 128 10.95 3.65 -8.64
C THR A 128 11.04 2.24 -8.09
N LEU A 129 10.65 1.21 -8.86
CA LEU A 129 10.80 -0.20 -8.47
C LEU A 129 12.25 -0.56 -8.19
N LYS A 130 13.21 -0.18 -9.06
CA LYS A 130 14.64 -0.39 -8.82
C LYS A 130 15.14 0.31 -7.56
N ARG A 131 14.69 1.55 -7.31
CA ARG A 131 15.01 2.26 -6.08
C ARG A 131 14.46 1.56 -4.84
N ILE A 132 13.25 1.05 -4.91
CA ILE A 132 12.63 0.27 -3.82
C ILE A 132 13.41 -1.02 -3.56
N ALA A 133 13.87 -1.73 -4.58
CA ALA A 133 14.71 -2.91 -4.41
C ALA A 133 16.00 -2.59 -3.63
N VAL A 134 16.67 -1.49 -3.96
CA VAL A 134 17.86 -1.03 -3.24
C VAL A 134 17.53 -0.65 -1.79
N LEU A 135 16.46 0.11 -1.57
CA LEU A 135 16.04 0.50 -0.22
C LEU A 135 15.65 -0.70 0.65
N ALA A 136 15.05 -1.74 0.05
CA ALA A 136 14.70 -2.97 0.76
C ALA A 136 15.94 -3.67 1.33
N GLU A 137 17.02 -3.72 0.55
CA GLU A 137 18.31 -4.26 1.00
C GLU A 137 18.97 -3.38 2.07
N GLU A 138 19.03 -2.06 1.82
CA GLU A 138 19.69 -1.11 2.73
C GLU A 138 19.01 -1.02 4.10
N LEU A 139 17.67 -1.12 4.14
CA LEU A 139 16.87 -0.95 5.34
C LEU A 139 16.45 -2.27 5.98
N ASP A 140 16.77 -3.41 5.35
CA ASP A 140 16.33 -4.76 5.75
C ASP A 140 14.80 -4.84 5.89
N LEU A 141 14.08 -4.34 4.87
CA LEU A 141 12.62 -4.31 4.86
C LEU A 141 12.04 -5.27 3.81
N PRO A 142 10.93 -5.97 4.13
CA PRO A 142 10.14 -6.66 3.12
C PRO A 142 9.52 -5.70 2.11
N ILE A 143 9.22 -6.22 0.92
CA ILE A 143 8.46 -5.51 -0.12
C ILE A 143 7.06 -6.11 -0.17
N HIS A 144 6.02 -5.28 -0.12
CA HIS A 144 4.62 -5.69 -0.21
C HIS A 144 4.00 -5.04 -1.45
N THR A 145 3.45 -5.82 -2.39
CA THR A 145 2.84 -5.29 -3.62
C THR A 145 1.69 -6.15 -4.11
N HIS A 146 0.70 -5.52 -4.75
CA HIS A 146 -0.32 -6.23 -5.52
C HIS A 146 0.28 -6.69 -6.84
N VAL A 147 0.04 -7.94 -7.24
CA VAL A 147 0.56 -8.48 -8.50
C VAL A 147 -0.31 -9.61 -9.03
N HIS A 148 -0.58 -9.59 -10.34
CA HIS A 148 -1.49 -10.54 -11.01
C HIS A 148 -2.92 -10.48 -10.47
N GLU A 149 -3.37 -9.29 -10.11
CA GLU A 149 -4.68 -9.04 -9.51
C GLU A 149 -5.83 -9.29 -10.50
N THR A 150 -5.60 -8.98 -11.79
CA THR A 150 -6.59 -9.20 -12.86
C THR A 150 -5.94 -9.69 -14.16
N ASP A 151 -6.76 -10.30 -15.03
CA ASP A 151 -6.32 -10.69 -16.38
C ASP A 151 -5.96 -9.46 -17.23
N ASP A 152 -6.63 -8.32 -17.03
CA ASP A 152 -6.34 -7.06 -17.72
C ASP A 152 -4.95 -6.54 -17.36
N GLU A 153 -4.54 -6.59 -16.09
CA GLU A 153 -3.18 -6.25 -15.65
C GLU A 153 -2.14 -7.09 -16.38
N ILE A 154 -2.38 -8.39 -16.48
CA ILE A 154 -1.46 -9.32 -17.16
C ILE A 154 -1.37 -8.99 -18.64
N ALA A 155 -2.50 -8.79 -19.32
CA ALA A 155 -2.56 -8.46 -20.74
C ALA A 155 -1.86 -7.13 -21.04
N GLU A 156 -2.11 -6.10 -20.24
CA GLU A 156 -1.47 -4.79 -20.36
C GLU A 156 0.05 -4.86 -20.14
N SER A 157 0.49 -5.61 -19.13
CA SER A 157 1.92 -5.81 -18.86
C SER A 157 2.63 -6.51 -20.02
N ILE A 158 2.01 -7.53 -20.61
CA ILE A 158 2.56 -8.22 -21.78
C ILE A 158 2.64 -7.26 -22.98
N ALA A 159 1.58 -6.48 -23.22
CA ALA A 159 1.55 -5.52 -24.33
C ALA A 159 2.60 -4.41 -24.16
N LYS A 160 2.80 -3.89 -22.96
CA LYS A 160 3.66 -2.74 -22.69
C LYS A 160 5.13 -3.12 -22.44
N HIS A 161 5.37 -4.25 -21.75
CA HIS A 161 6.69 -4.65 -21.27
C HIS A 161 7.20 -5.96 -21.89
N GLY A 162 6.40 -6.64 -22.73
CA GLY A 162 6.74 -7.91 -23.34
C GLY A 162 6.86 -9.09 -22.36
N CYS A 163 6.32 -8.94 -21.16
CA CYS A 163 6.35 -9.97 -20.12
C CYS A 163 5.23 -9.81 -19.09
N ARG A 164 4.97 -10.86 -18.32
CA ARG A 164 4.00 -10.84 -17.23
C ARG A 164 4.49 -9.94 -16.08
N PRO A 165 3.58 -9.40 -15.23
CA PRO A 165 3.96 -8.51 -14.12
C PRO A 165 5.05 -9.08 -13.21
N LEU A 166 4.94 -10.32 -12.76
CA LEU A 166 5.94 -10.94 -11.88
C LEU A 166 7.31 -11.08 -12.57
N GLN A 167 7.34 -11.37 -13.88
CA GLN A 167 8.60 -11.43 -14.64
C GLN A 167 9.26 -10.05 -14.77
N ARG A 168 8.44 -8.98 -14.90
CA ARG A 168 8.94 -7.59 -14.87
C ARG A 168 9.54 -7.27 -13.51
N LEU A 169 8.84 -7.59 -12.42
CA LEU A 169 9.33 -7.38 -11.05
C LEU A 169 10.63 -8.13 -10.79
N ASP A 170 10.74 -9.37 -11.28
CA ASP A 170 11.98 -10.18 -11.18
C ASP A 170 13.17 -9.51 -11.87
N ARG A 171 12.99 -9.05 -13.11
CA ARG A 171 14.02 -8.29 -13.86
C ARG A 171 14.45 -6.99 -13.19
N LEU A 172 13.61 -6.42 -12.33
CA LEU A 172 13.85 -5.17 -11.61
C LEU A 172 14.40 -5.39 -10.18
N GLY A 173 14.61 -6.66 -9.78
CA GLY A 173 15.17 -7.02 -8.48
C GLY A 173 14.17 -6.99 -7.31
N ILE A 174 12.86 -6.95 -7.61
CA ILE A 174 11.81 -6.98 -6.57
C ILE A 174 11.53 -8.39 -6.05
N VAL A 175 11.67 -9.40 -6.94
CA VAL A 175 11.39 -10.80 -6.56
C VAL A 175 12.56 -11.35 -5.76
N SER A 176 12.34 -11.54 -4.49
CA SER A 176 13.31 -12.09 -3.54
C SER A 176 12.56 -12.77 -2.39
N GLU A 177 13.28 -13.32 -1.42
CA GLU A 177 12.71 -13.85 -0.17
C GLU A 177 12.00 -12.79 0.69
N ARG A 178 12.20 -11.51 0.37
CA ARG A 178 11.56 -10.37 1.05
C ARG A 178 10.22 -9.99 0.41
N LEU A 179 9.83 -10.58 -0.71
CA LEU A 179 8.60 -10.20 -1.42
C LEU A 179 7.36 -10.82 -0.76
N ILE A 180 6.41 -9.96 -0.44
CA ILE A 180 5.04 -10.30 -0.08
C ILE A 180 4.15 -9.92 -1.28
N ALA A 181 3.84 -10.91 -2.11
CA ALA A 181 2.97 -10.76 -3.28
C ALA A 181 1.50 -11.02 -2.87
N VAL A 182 0.61 -10.07 -3.20
CA VAL A 182 -0.80 -10.09 -2.80
C VAL A 182 -1.70 -10.00 -4.02
#